data_8f3ecd06f3a17d9c7fc0c644260a18e5
#
_entry.id   8f3ecd06f3a17d9c7fc0c644260a18e5
#
_cell.length_a   1.000
_cell.length_b   1.000
_cell.length_c   1.000
_cell.angle_alpha   90.00
_cell.angle_beta   90.00
_cell.angle_gamma   90.00
#
_symmetry.space_group_name_H-M   'P 1'
#
loop_
_entity.id
_entity.type
_entity.pdbx_description
1 polymer ?
#
loop_
_entity_poly.entity_id
_entity_poly.type
_entity_poly.pdbx_seq_one_letter_code
_entity_poly.pdbx_strand_id
1 'polypeptide(L)'
;MVNVKYFETIDTMEKSYVLGLILFNLKDKYDGKYLKCNFKTSDIKTNNRYITYNYYNKCESYYKINYPYFKNIDMIIDILSQLGDVYISEYNNIELCISSNKIVEDIQKVINNDKLESLIDIDLSNIINCFNSFDLKNQFIKAYLEQFAKIVGTTVQLSIYNNKNYELLSELYKVPFTILKEAIGYTIEYKDSDMLDFLGMVYDKKYHYINYNLYNFNDCDNLPMIKIYMVNENAIFPTKASYSDVGYDLTIIKEHKVLNSDTVLYDTGIKLNIPNGYYVEIVPRSSISKSGYILANGVGIIDQSYRGNLLVALRKINNDCPNLELPWKCCQLIVKKQMFSNFQLALDDLNETKRGDGGFGSTG
;
A
#
# COMPACT_ATOMS: atom_id res chain seq x y z
N MET A 1 -9.94 -19.04 23.28
CA MET A 1 -8.95 -19.50 24.27
C MET A 1 -7.74 -18.60 24.11
N VAL A 2 -7.27 -17.95 25.16
CA VAL A 2 -6.14 -17.01 25.11
C VAL A 2 -4.86 -17.76 24.75
N ASN A 3 -4.13 -17.24 23.73
CA ASN A 3 -2.83 -17.78 23.33
C ASN A 3 -1.72 -17.17 24.20
N VAL A 4 -1.42 -17.80 25.32
CA VAL A 4 -0.45 -17.30 26.29
C VAL A 4 1.00 -17.24 25.77
N LYS A 5 1.28 -17.86 24.62
CA LYS A 5 2.60 -17.87 23.96
C LYS A 5 2.71 -16.91 22.79
N TYR A 6 1.70 -16.06 22.57
CA TYR A 6 1.63 -15.23 21.38
C TYR A 6 2.87 -14.36 21.14
N PHE A 7 3.42 -13.76 22.20
CA PHE A 7 4.62 -12.91 22.15
C PHE A 7 5.90 -13.59 22.66
N GLU A 8 5.92 -14.92 22.82
CA GLU A 8 7.16 -15.63 23.17
C GLU A 8 8.28 -15.37 22.15
N THR A 9 7.89 -15.19 20.87
CA THR A 9 8.76 -14.73 19.77
C THR A 9 8.00 -13.77 18.86
N ILE A 10 8.68 -12.73 18.35
CA ILE A 10 8.15 -11.82 17.34
C ILE A 10 8.73 -12.19 15.99
N ASP A 11 8.17 -13.19 15.38
CA ASP A 11 8.65 -13.83 14.16
C ASP A 11 7.71 -13.62 12.94
N THR A 12 6.56 -13.00 13.14
CA THR A 12 5.60 -12.69 12.07
C THR A 12 5.28 -11.20 12.02
N MET A 13 4.91 -10.72 10.82
CA MET A 13 4.48 -9.34 10.61
C MET A 13 3.24 -8.98 11.43
N GLU A 14 2.33 -9.93 11.60
CA GLU A 14 1.14 -9.79 12.44
C GLU A 14 1.52 -9.50 13.89
N LYS A 15 2.38 -10.33 14.50
CA LYS A 15 2.82 -10.15 15.89
C LYS A 15 3.52 -8.81 16.10
N SER A 16 4.35 -8.40 15.14
CA SER A 16 5.06 -7.13 15.21
C SER A 16 4.09 -5.94 15.17
N TYR A 17 3.11 -5.97 14.27
CA TYR A 17 2.06 -4.95 14.18
C TYR A 17 1.19 -4.89 15.44
N VAL A 18 0.73 -6.05 15.92
CA VAL A 18 -0.11 -6.15 17.14
C VAL A 18 0.65 -5.69 18.38
N LEU A 19 1.93 -6.00 18.49
CA LEU A 19 2.78 -5.46 19.56
C LEU A 19 2.80 -3.93 19.53
N GLY A 20 3.00 -3.33 18.36
CA GLY A 20 2.93 -1.88 18.18
C GLY A 20 1.58 -1.30 18.58
N LEU A 21 0.47 -1.91 18.12
CA LEU A 21 -0.87 -1.48 18.51
C LEU A 21 -1.06 -1.47 20.02
N ILE A 22 -0.64 -2.52 20.72
CA ILE A 22 -0.75 -2.60 22.18
C ILE A 22 0.05 -1.48 22.82
N LEU A 23 1.32 -1.35 22.48
CA LEU A 23 2.24 -0.42 23.13
C LEU A 23 1.87 1.05 22.94
N PHE A 24 1.37 1.43 21.74
CA PHE A 24 1.00 2.82 21.45
C PHE A 24 -0.41 3.20 21.90
N ASN A 25 -1.20 2.23 22.33
CA ASN A 25 -2.58 2.44 22.78
C ASN A 25 -2.83 2.03 24.23
N LEU A 26 -1.77 1.95 25.05
CA LEU A 26 -1.90 1.70 26.48
C LEU A 26 -2.70 2.84 27.12
N LYS A 27 -3.78 2.48 27.81
CA LYS A 27 -4.66 3.45 28.47
C LYS A 27 -4.13 3.88 29.83
N ASP A 28 -3.66 2.89 30.61
CA ASP A 28 -3.21 3.07 31.99
C ASP A 28 -1.92 2.26 32.20
N LYS A 29 -1.21 2.55 33.30
CA LYS A 29 -0.12 1.67 33.74
C LYS A 29 -0.66 0.30 34.04
N TYR A 30 0.15 -0.73 33.75
CA TYR A 30 -0.16 -2.08 34.18
C TYR A 30 -0.26 -2.12 35.72
N ASP A 31 -1.44 -2.49 36.22
CA ASP A 31 -1.75 -2.52 37.65
C ASP A 31 -1.40 -3.83 38.35
N GLY A 32 -0.72 -4.73 37.62
CA GLY A 32 -0.41 -6.09 38.07
C GLY A 32 -1.53 -7.08 37.84
N LYS A 33 -2.69 -6.65 37.30
CA LYS A 33 -3.84 -7.51 37.06
C LYS A 33 -4.31 -7.47 35.59
N TYR A 34 -4.41 -6.29 34.99
CA TYR A 34 -4.89 -6.12 33.63
C TYR A 34 -4.04 -5.10 32.88
N LEU A 35 -3.67 -5.45 31.63
CA LEU A 35 -3.14 -4.50 30.67
C LEU A 35 -4.28 -4.04 29.78
N LYS A 36 -4.58 -2.74 29.78
CA LYS A 36 -5.68 -2.16 29.02
C LYS A 36 -5.18 -1.32 27.87
N CYS A 37 -5.68 -1.59 26.68
CA CYS A 37 -5.39 -0.84 25.47
C CYS A 37 -6.69 -0.30 24.87
N ASN A 38 -6.66 0.91 24.33
CA ASN A 38 -7.82 1.55 23.73
C ASN A 38 -7.47 2.06 22.33
N PHE A 39 -8.05 1.44 21.31
CA PHE A 39 -7.79 1.75 19.91
C PHE A 39 -8.92 2.62 19.38
N LYS A 40 -8.58 3.79 18.82
CA LYS A 40 -9.53 4.59 18.07
C LYS A 40 -9.51 4.14 16.62
N THR A 41 -10.63 3.67 16.13
CA THR A 41 -10.80 3.41 14.71
C THR A 41 -11.38 4.66 14.05
N SER A 42 -10.64 5.26 13.10
CA SER A 42 -11.19 6.36 12.31
C SER A 42 -12.29 5.82 11.38
N ASP A 43 -13.46 6.43 11.45
CA ASP A 43 -14.55 6.36 10.46
C ASP A 43 -15.22 5.01 10.21
N ILE A 44 -15.59 4.30 11.24
CA ILE A 44 -16.74 3.41 11.10
C ILE A 44 -17.99 4.28 11.23
N LYS A 45 -18.54 4.79 10.13
CA LYS A 45 -19.91 5.29 10.11
C LYS A 45 -20.83 4.11 10.33
N THR A 46 -21.08 3.78 11.57
CA THR A 46 -22.11 2.84 11.94
C THR A 46 -23.44 3.52 11.74
N ASN A 47 -24.20 3.13 10.72
CA ASN A 47 -25.63 3.25 10.76
C ASN A 47 -26.13 2.33 11.89
N ASN A 48 -26.25 2.91 13.09
CA ASN A 48 -27.01 2.41 14.25
C ASN A 48 -27.21 0.89 14.34
N ARG A 49 -26.19 0.09 14.63
CA ARG A 49 -26.37 -1.26 15.19
C ARG A 49 -25.16 -1.68 16.02
N TYR A 50 -25.39 -1.93 17.28
CA TYR A 50 -24.43 -2.38 18.29
C TYR A 50 -23.97 -3.80 18.02
N ILE A 51 -22.67 -4.05 18.06
CA ILE A 51 -22.10 -5.39 18.12
C ILE A 51 -21.39 -5.50 19.47
N THR A 52 -21.98 -6.22 20.40
CA THR A 52 -21.32 -6.59 21.66
C THR A 52 -20.77 -8.00 21.48
N TYR A 53 -19.46 -8.16 21.38
CA TYR A 53 -18.81 -9.45 21.46
C TYR A 53 -18.64 -9.83 22.93
N ASN A 54 -19.52 -10.67 23.43
CA ASN A 54 -19.41 -11.26 24.75
C ASN A 54 -19.00 -12.72 24.60
N TYR A 55 -17.75 -13.05 24.84
CA TYR A 55 -17.20 -14.40 24.64
C TYR A 55 -17.75 -15.44 25.60
N TYR A 56 -18.49 -15.03 26.64
CA TYR A 56 -19.05 -15.93 27.66
C TYR A 56 -20.51 -16.36 27.45
N ASN A 57 -21.22 -15.77 26.51
CA ASN A 57 -22.59 -16.21 26.20
C ASN A 57 -22.74 -16.44 24.70
N LYS A 58 -22.95 -17.70 24.33
CA LYS A 58 -23.44 -18.11 23.01
C LYS A 58 -24.74 -17.36 22.71
N CYS A 59 -24.66 -16.18 22.09
CA CYS A 59 -25.79 -15.53 21.46
C CYS A 59 -25.82 -15.87 19.99
N GLU A 60 -26.75 -16.72 19.61
CA GLU A 60 -27.15 -17.04 18.25
C GLU A 60 -27.88 -15.84 17.62
N SER A 61 -27.12 -14.87 17.11
CA SER A 61 -27.64 -13.98 16.07
C SER A 61 -26.49 -13.29 15.34
N TYR A 62 -25.99 -13.97 14.34
CA TYR A 62 -25.08 -13.40 13.36
C TYR A 62 -25.86 -12.49 12.40
N TYR A 63 -25.73 -11.18 12.51
CA TYR A 63 -26.01 -10.28 11.40
C TYR A 63 -24.75 -10.07 10.59
N LYS A 64 -24.68 -10.76 9.47
CA LYS A 64 -23.65 -10.57 8.45
C LYS A 64 -23.85 -9.20 7.81
N ILE A 65 -23.11 -8.18 8.24
CA ILE A 65 -23.08 -6.89 7.57
C ILE A 65 -22.09 -7.02 6.43
N ASN A 66 -22.59 -7.11 5.21
CA ASN A 66 -21.81 -7.11 3.98
C ASN A 66 -21.33 -5.69 3.65
N TYR A 67 -20.27 -5.21 4.31
CA TYR A 67 -19.54 -4.05 3.86
C TYR A 67 -18.08 -4.45 3.60
N PRO A 68 -17.50 -4.11 2.44
CA PRO A 68 -16.13 -4.50 2.07
C PRO A 68 -15.04 -3.98 3.02
N TYR A 69 -15.36 -3.01 3.85
CA TYR A 69 -14.45 -2.35 4.80
C TYR A 69 -14.25 -3.09 6.14
N PHE A 70 -15.12 -4.02 6.49
CA PHE A 70 -15.09 -4.70 7.79
C PHE A 70 -14.14 -5.90 7.87
N LYS A 71 -13.68 -6.43 6.74
CA LYS A 71 -12.81 -7.63 6.76
C LYS A 71 -11.54 -7.46 7.59
N ASN A 72 -10.98 -6.24 7.65
CA ASN A 72 -9.75 -6.00 8.37
C ASN A 72 -9.98 -5.77 9.87
N ILE A 73 -11.10 -5.16 10.25
CA ILE A 73 -11.44 -4.97 11.68
C ILE A 73 -11.80 -6.30 12.32
N ASP A 74 -12.62 -7.12 11.66
CA ASP A 74 -12.95 -8.46 12.15
C ASP A 74 -11.67 -9.29 12.36
N MET A 75 -10.74 -9.21 11.43
CA MET A 75 -9.46 -9.91 11.52
C MET A 75 -8.59 -9.38 12.67
N ILE A 76 -8.56 -8.07 12.92
CA ILE A 76 -7.88 -7.48 14.08
C ILE A 76 -8.55 -7.92 15.37
N ILE A 77 -9.88 -7.89 15.44
CA ILE A 77 -10.65 -8.36 16.59
C ILE A 77 -10.37 -9.84 16.87
N ASP A 78 -10.34 -10.68 15.83
CA ASP A 78 -10.02 -12.10 15.95
C ASP A 78 -8.62 -12.33 16.50
N ILE A 79 -7.65 -11.54 16.07
CA ILE A 79 -6.28 -11.60 16.58
C ILE A 79 -6.22 -11.11 18.04
N LEU A 80 -6.81 -9.95 18.33
CA LEU A 80 -6.81 -9.39 19.68
C LEU A 80 -7.55 -10.29 20.66
N SER A 81 -8.58 -11.01 20.21
CA SER A 81 -9.33 -12.00 21.02
C SER A 81 -8.47 -13.20 21.45
N GLN A 82 -7.36 -13.46 20.78
CA GLN A 82 -6.39 -14.46 21.21
C GLN A 82 -5.53 -14.00 22.39
N LEU A 83 -5.47 -12.69 22.66
CA LEU A 83 -4.67 -12.09 23.70
C LEU A 83 -5.45 -11.81 24.97
N GLY A 84 -6.75 -11.51 24.85
CA GLY A 84 -7.57 -11.13 25.98
C GLY A 84 -9.01 -10.83 25.60
N ASP A 85 -9.74 -10.21 26.51
CA ASP A 85 -11.12 -9.80 26.29
C ASP A 85 -11.17 -8.51 25.45
N VAL A 86 -11.94 -8.54 24.36
CA VAL A 86 -12.11 -7.41 23.44
C VAL A 86 -13.51 -6.84 23.58
N TYR A 87 -13.61 -5.55 23.81
CA TYR A 87 -14.85 -4.80 23.90
C TYR A 87 -14.92 -3.73 22.81
N ILE A 88 -16.06 -3.59 22.16
CA ILE A 88 -16.30 -2.56 21.15
C ILE A 88 -17.33 -1.58 21.71
N SER A 89 -16.93 -0.30 21.83
CA SER A 89 -17.82 0.75 22.35
C SER A 89 -18.68 1.34 21.23
N GLU A 90 -19.74 2.06 21.64
CA GLU A 90 -20.67 2.76 20.73
C GLU A 90 -20.00 3.82 19.85
N TYR A 91 -18.80 4.28 20.20
CA TYR A 91 -18.02 5.27 19.47
C TYR A 91 -16.89 4.65 18.63
N ASN A 92 -17.02 3.38 18.25
CA ASN A 92 -16.03 2.64 17.46
C ASN A 92 -14.63 2.54 18.10
N ASN A 93 -14.57 2.59 19.41
CA ASN A 93 -13.34 2.28 20.12
C ASN A 93 -13.28 0.79 20.43
N ILE A 94 -12.15 0.18 20.17
CA ILE A 94 -11.85 -1.20 20.56
C ILE A 94 -11.06 -1.13 21.86
N GLU A 95 -11.55 -1.77 22.91
CA GLU A 95 -10.83 -1.94 24.17
C GLU A 95 -10.38 -3.39 24.30
N LEU A 96 -9.10 -3.61 24.51
CA LEU A 96 -8.50 -4.91 24.78
C LEU A 96 -8.05 -4.96 26.24
N CYS A 97 -8.49 -5.99 26.95
CA CYS A 97 -8.06 -6.30 28.32
C CYS A 97 -7.26 -7.60 28.36
N ILE A 98 -5.95 -7.51 28.60
CA ILE A 98 -5.07 -8.68 28.73
C ILE A 98 -4.90 -9.00 30.20
N SER A 99 -5.35 -10.18 30.63
CA SER A 99 -5.24 -10.68 32.01
C SER A 99 -4.12 -11.73 32.20
N SER A 100 -3.45 -12.12 31.13
CA SER A 100 -2.39 -13.10 31.17
C SER A 100 -1.03 -12.48 31.58
N ASN A 101 -0.56 -12.80 32.77
CA ASN A 101 0.77 -12.35 33.23
C ASN A 101 1.89 -12.78 32.26
N LYS A 102 1.78 -13.98 31.68
CA LYS A 102 2.77 -14.48 30.72
C LYS A 102 2.88 -13.60 29.46
N ILE A 103 1.73 -13.17 28.90
CA ILE A 103 1.73 -12.26 27.76
C ILE A 103 2.38 -10.93 28.15
N VAL A 104 2.05 -10.39 29.33
CA VAL A 104 2.61 -9.13 29.82
C VAL A 104 4.12 -9.22 30.03
N GLU A 105 4.59 -10.31 30.65
CA GLU A 105 6.02 -10.59 30.85
C GLU A 105 6.77 -10.71 29.51
N ASP A 106 6.19 -11.38 28.52
CA ASP A 106 6.79 -11.50 27.19
C ASP A 106 6.88 -10.13 26.48
N ILE A 107 5.84 -9.30 26.58
CA ILE A 107 5.87 -7.92 26.08
C ILE A 107 6.97 -7.11 26.78
N GLN A 108 7.04 -7.14 28.12
CA GLN A 108 8.04 -6.44 28.91
C GLN A 108 9.47 -6.87 28.53
N LYS A 109 9.67 -8.17 28.31
CA LYS A 109 10.94 -8.73 27.86
C LYS A 109 11.33 -8.23 26.48
N VAL A 110 10.41 -8.21 25.52
CA VAL A 110 10.67 -7.72 24.15
C VAL A 110 11.09 -6.25 24.15
N ILE A 111 10.41 -5.40 24.94
CA ILE A 111 10.71 -3.96 24.99
C ILE A 111 11.85 -3.64 25.97
N ASN A 112 12.37 -4.65 26.65
CA ASN A 112 13.39 -4.50 27.71
C ASN A 112 13.01 -3.44 28.75
N ASN A 113 11.75 -3.44 29.18
CA ASN A 113 11.21 -2.51 30.15
C ASN A 113 10.18 -3.16 31.06
N ASP A 114 10.45 -3.18 32.35
CA ASP A 114 9.57 -3.75 33.39
C ASP A 114 8.31 -2.92 33.63
N LYS A 115 8.30 -1.66 33.16
CA LYS A 115 7.16 -0.74 33.31
C LYS A 115 6.45 -0.57 32.00
N LEU A 116 5.26 -1.16 31.87
CA LEU A 116 4.35 -0.90 30.76
C LEU A 116 3.56 0.39 31.08
N GLU A 117 4.08 1.50 30.56
CA GLU A 117 3.43 2.81 30.56
C GLU A 117 3.22 3.26 29.12
N SER A 118 2.42 4.32 28.90
CA SER A 118 2.27 4.90 27.57
C SER A 118 3.63 5.25 26.96
N LEU A 119 3.92 4.72 25.78
CA LEU A 119 5.21 4.85 25.11
C LEU A 119 5.29 6.07 24.19
N ILE A 120 4.55 7.14 24.48
CA ILE A 120 4.50 8.34 23.63
C ILE A 120 5.90 8.97 23.44
N ASP A 121 6.73 8.93 24.48
CA ASP A 121 8.06 9.55 24.50
C ASP A 121 9.21 8.54 24.51
N ILE A 122 8.97 7.30 24.11
CA ILE A 122 10.00 6.26 24.12
C ILE A 122 10.93 6.38 22.90
N ASP A 123 12.18 6.01 23.10
CA ASP A 123 13.14 5.74 22.04
C ASP A 123 12.81 4.40 21.36
N LEU A 124 12.19 4.46 20.19
CA LEU A 124 11.76 3.29 19.43
C LEU A 124 12.92 2.44 18.91
N SER A 125 14.16 2.99 18.88
CA SER A 125 15.34 2.28 18.39
C SER A 125 15.58 0.99 19.19
N ASN A 126 15.36 1.04 20.51
CA ASN A 126 15.56 -0.11 21.38
C ASN A 126 14.62 -1.27 21.04
N ILE A 127 13.36 -0.97 20.67
CA ILE A 127 12.37 -1.98 20.32
C ILE A 127 12.61 -2.47 18.88
N ILE A 128 12.85 -1.55 17.96
CA ILE A 128 13.06 -1.86 16.54
C ILE A 128 14.29 -2.74 16.31
N ASN A 129 15.33 -2.55 17.13
CA ASN A 129 16.53 -3.37 17.04
C ASN A 129 16.32 -4.84 17.48
N CYS A 130 15.21 -5.15 18.16
CA CYS A 130 14.82 -6.53 18.46
C CYS A 130 14.28 -7.27 17.22
N PHE A 131 13.89 -6.55 16.15
CA PHE A 131 13.38 -7.15 14.92
C PHE A 131 14.50 -7.42 13.93
N ASN A 132 14.52 -8.61 13.38
CA ASN A 132 15.59 -9.11 12.49
C ASN A 132 15.35 -8.82 10.99
N SER A 133 14.21 -8.23 10.61
CA SER A 133 13.90 -7.89 9.22
C SER A 133 13.26 -6.52 9.08
N PHE A 134 13.40 -5.92 7.88
CA PHE A 134 12.71 -4.67 7.53
C PHE A 134 11.19 -4.81 7.65
N ASP A 135 10.63 -5.93 7.17
CA ASP A 135 9.19 -6.17 7.18
C ASP A 135 8.61 -6.12 8.61
N LEU A 136 9.28 -6.75 9.57
CA LEU A 136 8.84 -6.70 10.97
C LEU A 136 8.94 -5.30 11.56
N LYS A 137 10.05 -4.60 11.30
CA LYS A 137 10.23 -3.20 11.72
C LYS A 137 9.14 -2.30 11.14
N ASN A 138 8.86 -2.46 9.85
CA ASN A 138 7.86 -1.69 9.13
C ASN A 138 6.45 -1.88 9.70
N GLN A 139 6.05 -3.12 10.04
CA GLN A 139 4.74 -3.37 10.63
C GLN A 139 4.60 -2.78 12.04
N PHE A 140 5.65 -2.78 12.82
CA PHE A 140 5.66 -2.10 14.12
C PHE A 140 5.51 -0.58 13.98
N ILE A 141 6.30 0.03 13.09
CA ILE A 141 6.23 1.47 12.80
C ILE A 141 4.87 1.85 12.18
N LYS A 142 4.28 0.99 11.36
CA LYS A 142 2.94 1.21 10.82
C LYS A 142 1.91 1.42 11.93
N ALA A 143 1.95 0.62 13.01
CA ALA A 143 1.07 0.83 14.16
C ALA A 143 1.30 2.20 14.83
N TYR A 144 2.56 2.65 14.91
CA TYR A 144 2.91 4.01 15.39
C TYR A 144 2.32 5.10 14.49
N LEU A 145 2.50 4.97 13.18
CA LEU A 145 1.98 5.94 12.20
C LEU A 145 0.45 6.04 12.27
N GLU A 146 -0.23 4.92 12.37
CA GLU A 146 -1.70 4.89 12.45
C GLU A 146 -2.25 5.61 13.68
N GLN A 147 -1.45 5.72 14.76
CA GLN A 147 -1.82 6.44 15.96
C GLN A 147 -1.45 7.93 15.92
N PHE A 148 -0.31 8.29 15.36
CA PHE A 148 0.29 9.62 15.50
C PHE A 148 0.38 10.42 14.20
N ALA A 149 0.07 9.82 13.05
CA ALA A 149 0.10 10.51 11.77
C ALA A 149 -1.29 11.00 11.34
N LYS A 150 -1.30 12.09 10.59
CA LYS A 150 -2.49 12.63 9.91
C LYS A 150 -2.13 13.11 8.51
N ILE A 151 -3.12 13.11 7.61
CA ILE A 151 -2.98 13.67 6.27
C ILE A 151 -3.61 15.06 6.25
N VAL A 152 -2.85 16.02 5.73
CA VAL A 152 -3.30 17.42 5.54
C VAL A 152 -2.96 17.82 4.10
N GLY A 153 -3.96 17.80 3.23
CA GLY A 153 -3.74 18.00 1.78
C GLY A 153 -2.83 16.94 1.19
N THR A 154 -1.71 17.33 0.59
CA THR A 154 -0.68 16.45 0.03
C THR A 154 0.49 16.20 0.98
N THR A 155 0.25 16.23 2.28
CA THR A 155 1.29 16.09 3.31
C THR A 155 0.86 15.09 4.37
N VAL A 156 1.73 14.13 4.70
CA VAL A 156 1.65 13.35 5.93
C VAL A 156 2.40 14.09 7.02
N GLN A 157 1.70 14.41 8.08
CA GLN A 157 2.27 14.99 9.30
C GLN A 157 2.29 13.92 10.39
N LEU A 158 3.46 13.66 10.95
CA LEU A 158 3.66 12.68 12.02
C LEU A 158 4.21 13.37 13.27
N SER A 159 3.47 13.30 14.36
CA SER A 159 3.90 13.83 15.66
C SER A 159 4.92 12.89 16.30
N ILE A 160 6.05 13.43 16.70
CA ILE A 160 7.16 12.72 17.33
C ILE A 160 7.55 13.43 18.62
N TYR A 161 7.59 12.72 19.71
CA TYR A 161 7.90 13.27 21.04
C TYR A 161 9.37 13.03 21.43
N ASN A 162 10.01 12.01 20.87
CA ASN A 162 11.43 11.69 21.08
C ASN A 162 12.23 11.98 19.81
N ASN A 163 13.29 12.78 19.93
CA ASN A 163 14.10 13.21 18.77
C ASN A 163 14.81 12.05 18.06
N LYS A 164 15.16 10.98 18.74
CA LYS A 164 15.79 9.80 18.10
C LYS A 164 14.86 9.09 17.11
N ASN A 165 13.55 9.25 17.28
CA ASN A 165 12.59 8.56 16.43
C ASN A 165 12.56 9.12 15.00
N TYR A 166 12.86 10.40 14.77
CA TYR A 166 12.97 10.90 13.39
C TYR A 166 14.26 10.43 12.71
N GLU A 167 15.37 10.29 13.45
CA GLU A 167 16.61 9.70 12.92
C GLU A 167 16.36 8.25 12.50
N LEU A 168 15.70 7.47 13.36
CA LEU A 168 15.29 6.11 13.08
C LEU A 168 14.42 5.99 11.81
N LEU A 169 13.42 6.88 11.65
CA LEU A 169 12.55 6.87 10.46
C LEU A 169 13.33 7.26 9.20
N SER A 170 14.26 8.20 9.29
CA SER A 170 15.15 8.58 8.20
C SER A 170 16.02 7.41 7.74
N GLU A 171 16.60 6.67 8.67
CA GLU A 171 17.41 5.49 8.37
C GLU A 171 16.59 4.34 7.77
N LEU A 172 15.38 4.14 8.29
CA LEU A 172 14.53 3.01 7.90
C LEU A 172 13.93 3.18 6.51
N TYR A 173 13.42 4.38 6.20
CA TYR A 173 12.68 4.62 4.95
C TYR A 173 13.49 5.35 3.88
N LYS A 174 14.49 6.14 4.27
CA LYS A 174 15.34 6.94 3.36
C LYS A 174 14.56 7.89 2.43
N VAL A 175 13.37 8.31 2.87
CA VAL A 175 12.52 9.28 2.18
C VAL A 175 12.74 10.65 2.82
N PRO A 176 12.97 11.72 2.03
CA PRO A 176 13.14 13.06 2.57
C PRO A 176 11.91 13.57 3.33
N PHE A 177 12.13 14.33 4.40
CA PHE A 177 11.08 14.98 5.17
C PHE A 177 11.54 16.32 5.75
N THR A 178 10.59 17.14 6.16
CA THR A 178 10.82 18.40 6.88
C THR A 178 10.53 18.20 8.36
N ILE A 179 11.35 18.80 9.24
CA ILE A 179 11.13 18.76 10.68
C ILE A 179 10.62 20.13 11.13
N LEU A 180 9.50 20.14 11.83
CA LEU A 180 8.93 21.29 12.49
C LEU A 180 9.03 21.08 14.00
N LYS A 181 9.64 22.05 14.71
CA LYS A 181 9.71 22.00 16.18
C LYS A 181 8.42 22.54 16.74
N GLU A 182 7.79 21.76 17.60
CA GLU A 182 6.56 22.11 18.31
C GLU A 182 6.86 22.51 19.76
N ALA A 183 5.83 22.97 20.50
CA ALA A 183 5.95 23.27 21.93
C ALA A 183 6.30 22.03 22.75
N ILE A 184 5.80 20.86 22.33
CA ILE A 184 6.11 19.55 22.90
C ILE A 184 6.43 18.60 21.74
N GLY A 185 7.72 18.23 21.60
CA GLY A 185 8.17 17.31 20.56
C GLY A 185 8.40 17.95 19.20
N TYR A 186 8.14 17.19 18.15
CA TYR A 186 8.40 17.54 16.76
C TYR A 186 7.26 17.04 15.88
N THR A 187 7.04 17.72 14.78
CA THR A 187 6.25 17.21 13.66
C THR A 187 7.17 16.99 12.47
N ILE A 188 7.20 15.80 11.91
CA ILE A 188 7.84 15.55 10.62
C ILE A 188 6.79 15.55 9.51
N GLU A 189 7.16 16.08 8.36
CA GLU A 189 6.29 16.22 7.21
C GLU A 189 6.90 15.58 5.98
N TYR A 190 6.19 14.60 5.41
CA TYR A 190 6.46 14.08 4.07
C TYR A 190 5.48 14.75 3.10
N LYS A 191 5.97 15.39 2.06
CA LYS A 191 5.18 16.20 1.12
C LYS A 191 5.18 15.60 -0.27
N ASP A 192 4.08 15.79 -0.99
CA ASP A 192 3.93 15.48 -2.41
C ASP A 192 4.40 14.05 -2.78
N SER A 193 5.42 13.91 -3.64
CA SER A 193 5.97 12.61 -4.03
C SER A 193 6.60 11.85 -2.87
N ASP A 194 7.26 12.56 -1.95
CA ASP A 194 7.90 11.94 -0.78
C ASP A 194 6.85 11.31 0.15
N MET A 195 5.68 11.95 0.26
CA MET A 195 4.54 11.37 0.97
C MET A 195 4.09 10.05 0.35
N LEU A 196 3.96 10.01 -0.99
CA LEU A 196 3.54 8.80 -1.69
C LEU A 196 4.57 7.68 -1.55
N ASP A 197 5.85 7.99 -1.64
CA ASP A 197 6.93 7.03 -1.46
C ASP A 197 6.97 6.49 -0.03
N PHE A 198 6.83 7.37 0.97
CA PHE A 198 6.77 6.98 2.38
C PHE A 198 5.57 6.07 2.68
N LEU A 199 4.36 6.50 2.32
CA LEU A 199 3.15 5.71 2.54
C LEU A 199 3.17 4.40 1.75
N GLY A 200 3.72 4.42 0.54
CA GLY A 200 3.88 3.22 -0.26
C GLY A 200 4.78 2.18 0.40
N MET A 201 5.90 2.59 1.00
CA MET A 201 6.77 1.68 1.75
C MET A 201 6.10 1.14 3.02
N VAL A 202 5.37 1.99 3.73
CA VAL A 202 4.66 1.59 4.97
C VAL A 202 3.54 0.60 4.67
N TYR A 203 2.79 0.81 3.60
CA TYR A 203 1.60 0.03 3.23
C TYR A 203 1.83 -0.90 2.02
N ASP A 204 3.08 -1.18 1.66
CA ASP A 204 3.46 -2.03 0.52
C ASP A 204 2.78 -3.41 0.57
N LYS A 205 2.68 -4.00 1.77
CA LYS A 205 1.99 -5.27 1.96
C LYS A 205 0.66 -5.05 2.65
N LYS A 206 -0.41 -5.61 2.08
CA LYS A 206 -1.78 -5.55 2.61
C LYS A 206 -1.94 -6.40 3.89
N TYR A 207 -1.20 -6.04 4.92
CA TYR A 207 -1.44 -6.54 6.26
C TYR A 207 -2.34 -5.55 7.01
N HIS A 208 -2.82 -5.94 8.17
CA HIS A 208 -3.76 -5.21 9.00
C HIS A 208 -3.50 -3.70 9.09
N TYR A 209 -4.55 -2.90 9.17
CA TYR A 209 -4.49 -1.46 9.43
C TYR A 209 -5.75 -1.03 10.17
N ILE A 210 -5.61 -0.01 11.01
CA ILE A 210 -6.72 0.59 11.78
C ILE A 210 -7.07 1.98 11.26
N ASN A 211 -6.08 2.74 10.79
CA ASN A 211 -6.29 4.10 10.31
C ASN A 211 -6.59 4.11 8.81
N TYR A 212 -7.89 4.09 8.50
CA TYR A 212 -8.39 4.10 7.13
C TYR A 212 -8.00 5.36 6.35
N ASN A 213 -7.86 6.53 7.01
CA ASN A 213 -7.52 7.77 6.33
C ASN A 213 -6.10 7.74 5.76
N LEU A 214 -5.13 7.18 6.49
CA LEU A 214 -3.76 6.99 5.99
C LEU A 214 -3.70 5.97 4.86
N TYR A 215 -4.47 4.90 4.99
CA TYR A 215 -4.56 3.86 3.97
C TYR A 215 -5.28 4.35 2.71
N ASN A 216 -6.39 5.06 2.84
CA ASN A 216 -7.20 5.55 1.72
C ASN A 216 -6.53 6.64 0.91
N PHE A 217 -5.56 7.36 1.47
CA PHE A 217 -4.84 8.35 0.68
C PHE A 217 -4.17 7.70 -0.54
N ASN A 218 -3.71 6.48 -0.41
CA ASN A 218 -3.18 5.69 -1.52
C ASN A 218 -4.29 5.08 -2.39
N ASP A 219 -5.57 5.35 -2.11
CA ASP A 219 -6.76 4.78 -2.79
C ASP A 219 -6.67 3.25 -2.96
N CYS A 220 -6.00 2.58 -2.02
CA CYS A 220 -5.61 1.18 -2.16
C CYS A 220 -6.79 0.22 -2.21
N ASP A 221 -7.95 0.57 -1.60
CA ASP A 221 -9.16 -0.25 -1.69
C ASP A 221 -9.88 -0.08 -3.02
N ASN A 222 -9.68 1.06 -3.69
CA ASN A 222 -10.20 1.36 -5.01
C ASN A 222 -9.18 1.13 -6.13
N LEU A 223 -7.95 0.73 -5.79
CA LEU A 223 -6.96 0.37 -6.79
C LEU A 223 -7.40 -0.88 -7.54
N PRO A 224 -7.36 -0.86 -8.88
CA PRO A 224 -7.72 -2.03 -9.66
C PRO A 224 -6.75 -3.17 -9.40
N MET A 225 -7.25 -4.29 -8.90
CA MET A 225 -6.46 -5.50 -8.74
C MET A 225 -6.25 -6.17 -10.09
N ILE A 226 -5.11 -5.91 -10.73
CA ILE A 226 -4.71 -6.58 -11.96
C ILE A 226 -3.97 -7.86 -11.60
N LYS A 227 -4.52 -9.02 -12.03
CA LYS A 227 -3.85 -10.30 -11.83
C LYS A 227 -2.87 -10.54 -12.95
N ILE A 228 -1.63 -10.86 -12.59
CA ILE A 228 -0.55 -11.18 -13.52
C ILE A 228 -0.30 -12.67 -13.50
N TYR A 229 -0.31 -13.29 -14.66
CA TYR A 229 0.00 -14.71 -14.87
C TYR A 229 1.35 -14.82 -15.55
N MET A 230 2.32 -15.38 -14.84
CA MET A 230 3.65 -15.73 -15.38
C MET A 230 3.50 -17.01 -16.19
N VAL A 231 3.59 -16.94 -17.52
CA VAL A 231 3.39 -18.08 -18.44
C VAL A 231 4.70 -18.57 -19.05
N ASN A 232 5.81 -18.04 -18.60
CA ASN A 232 7.15 -18.46 -18.96
C ASN A 232 8.04 -18.37 -17.70
N GLU A 233 8.92 -19.33 -17.50
CA GLU A 233 9.84 -19.37 -16.35
C GLU A 233 10.82 -18.19 -16.28
N ASN A 234 11.19 -17.65 -17.46
CA ASN A 234 12.07 -16.46 -17.57
C ASN A 234 11.30 -15.14 -17.53
N ALA A 235 9.97 -15.16 -17.35
CA ALA A 235 9.19 -13.93 -17.24
C ALA A 235 9.57 -13.15 -16.00
N ILE A 236 9.60 -11.84 -16.12
CA ILE A 236 9.94 -10.94 -15.02
C ILE A 236 8.69 -10.21 -14.57
N PHE A 237 8.40 -10.29 -13.27
CA PHE A 237 7.23 -9.63 -12.70
C PHE A 237 7.38 -8.10 -12.80
N PRO A 238 6.38 -7.38 -13.34
CA PRO A 238 6.41 -5.93 -13.47
C PRO A 238 6.48 -5.23 -12.11
N THR A 239 7.48 -4.38 -11.92
CA THR A 239 7.72 -3.63 -10.67
C THR A 239 7.91 -2.15 -10.95
N LYS A 240 7.74 -1.33 -9.93
CA LYS A 240 8.12 0.07 -9.91
C LYS A 240 9.44 0.24 -9.16
N ALA A 241 10.26 1.22 -9.53
CA ALA A 241 11.45 1.58 -8.78
C ALA A 241 11.06 2.37 -7.52
N SER A 242 10.08 3.27 -7.64
CA SER A 242 9.49 4.03 -6.55
C SER A 242 7.98 3.86 -6.53
N TYR A 243 7.35 4.01 -5.36
CA TYR A 243 5.89 3.88 -5.24
C TYR A 243 5.16 4.98 -6.01
N SER A 244 5.72 6.18 -6.08
CA SER A 244 5.20 7.32 -6.84
C SER A 244 5.34 7.19 -8.36
N ASP A 245 6.13 6.24 -8.86
CA ASP A 245 6.24 6.00 -10.30
C ASP A 245 4.86 5.65 -10.88
N VAL A 246 4.57 6.17 -12.07
CA VAL A 246 3.31 5.88 -12.76
C VAL A 246 3.34 4.49 -13.39
N GLY A 247 4.45 4.12 -14.02
CA GLY A 247 4.58 2.90 -14.81
C GLY A 247 5.23 1.74 -14.07
N TYR A 248 4.73 0.53 -14.30
CA TYR A 248 5.37 -0.72 -13.90
C TYR A 248 6.31 -1.19 -15.01
N ASP A 249 7.58 -1.38 -14.71
CA ASP A 249 8.59 -1.83 -15.67
C ASP A 249 8.18 -3.15 -16.32
N LEU A 250 8.23 -3.19 -17.66
CA LEU A 250 7.91 -4.35 -18.47
C LEU A 250 9.14 -4.82 -19.22
N THR A 251 9.47 -6.11 -19.06
CA THR A 251 10.65 -6.73 -19.65
C THR A 251 10.26 -7.69 -20.77
N ILE A 252 10.88 -7.55 -21.94
CA ILE A 252 10.80 -8.54 -23.01
C ILE A 252 11.87 -9.61 -22.78
N ILE A 253 11.53 -10.87 -23.03
CA ILE A 253 12.38 -12.02 -22.70
C ILE A 253 12.86 -12.82 -23.92
N LYS A 254 12.11 -12.76 -25.00
CA LYS A 254 12.45 -13.48 -26.25
C LYS A 254 11.76 -12.88 -27.47
N GLU A 255 12.29 -13.13 -28.64
CA GLU A 255 11.59 -12.87 -29.89
C GLU A 255 10.38 -13.80 -30.03
N HIS A 256 9.26 -13.25 -30.48
CA HIS A 256 8.04 -13.99 -30.74
C HIS A 256 7.81 -14.19 -32.24
N LYS A 257 7.87 -13.10 -33.02
CA LYS A 257 7.61 -13.14 -34.47
C LYS A 257 8.20 -11.93 -35.17
N VAL A 258 8.89 -12.16 -36.28
CA VAL A 258 9.29 -11.10 -37.21
C VAL A 258 8.09 -10.68 -38.04
N LEU A 259 7.73 -9.39 -38.02
CA LEU A 259 6.60 -8.86 -38.78
C LEU A 259 7.05 -8.38 -40.20
N ASN A 260 8.20 -7.72 -40.26
CA ASN A 260 8.84 -7.27 -41.48
C ASN A 260 10.34 -7.02 -41.24
N SER A 261 11.07 -6.49 -42.22
CA SER A 261 12.51 -6.24 -42.14
C SER A 261 12.96 -5.48 -40.90
N ASP A 262 12.10 -4.58 -40.38
CA ASP A 262 12.50 -3.59 -39.36
C ASP A 262 11.74 -3.79 -38.04
N THR A 263 10.71 -4.62 -38.01
CA THR A 263 9.78 -4.76 -36.87
C THR A 263 9.67 -6.20 -36.40
N VAL A 264 9.88 -6.40 -35.11
CA VAL A 264 9.79 -7.71 -34.44
C VAL A 264 8.86 -7.59 -33.24
N LEU A 265 8.02 -8.61 -33.04
CA LEU A 265 7.26 -8.81 -31.80
C LEU A 265 8.12 -9.57 -30.81
N TYR A 266 8.17 -9.06 -29.59
CA TYR A 266 8.86 -9.68 -28.45
C TYR A 266 7.86 -10.12 -27.40
N ASP A 267 8.05 -11.28 -26.82
CA ASP A 267 7.22 -11.84 -25.76
C ASP A 267 7.76 -11.42 -24.40
N THR A 268 6.86 -11.06 -23.49
CA THR A 268 7.18 -10.73 -22.10
C THR A 268 7.00 -11.92 -21.17
N GLY A 269 6.36 -13.00 -21.65
CA GLY A 269 6.02 -14.17 -20.85
C GLY A 269 4.94 -13.95 -19.79
N ILE A 270 4.18 -12.86 -19.86
CA ILE A 270 3.09 -12.57 -18.91
C ILE A 270 1.74 -12.37 -19.62
N LYS A 271 0.66 -12.66 -18.89
CA LYS A 271 -0.73 -12.33 -19.23
C LYS A 271 -1.36 -11.54 -18.12
N LEU A 272 -2.37 -10.73 -18.46
CA LEU A 272 -3.11 -9.93 -17.50
C LEU A 272 -4.58 -10.37 -17.41
N ASN A 273 -5.13 -10.27 -16.21
CA ASN A 273 -6.58 -10.21 -16.00
C ASN A 273 -6.90 -8.85 -15.40
N ILE A 274 -7.46 -7.98 -16.25
CA ILE A 274 -7.75 -6.59 -15.92
C ILE A 274 -9.19 -6.51 -15.42
N PRO A 275 -9.46 -5.85 -14.26
CA PRO A 275 -10.81 -5.72 -13.74
C PRO A 275 -11.67 -4.78 -14.59
N ASN A 276 -13.00 -4.87 -14.44
CA ASN A 276 -13.95 -4.04 -15.14
C ASN A 276 -13.72 -2.54 -14.88
N GLY A 277 -13.88 -1.72 -15.91
CA GLY A 277 -13.68 -0.28 -15.85
C GLY A 277 -12.24 0.20 -15.97
N TYR A 278 -11.31 -0.71 -16.30
CA TYR A 278 -9.89 -0.40 -16.50
C TYR A 278 -9.35 -1.03 -17.78
N TYR A 279 -8.25 -0.48 -18.28
CA TYR A 279 -7.41 -1.04 -19.32
C TYR A 279 -5.94 -0.74 -19.00
N VAL A 280 -5.01 -1.33 -19.73
CA VAL A 280 -3.57 -1.13 -19.53
C VAL A 280 -2.94 -0.62 -20.82
N GLU A 281 -2.05 0.35 -20.68
CA GLU A 281 -1.20 0.85 -21.76
C GLU A 281 0.21 0.30 -21.63
N ILE A 282 0.77 -0.21 -22.72
CA ILE A 282 2.20 -0.46 -22.86
C ILE A 282 2.81 0.78 -23.52
N VAL A 283 3.67 1.47 -22.78
CA VAL A 283 4.39 2.65 -23.30
C VAL A 283 5.89 2.44 -23.17
N PRO A 284 6.71 3.12 -23.98
CA PRO A 284 8.15 3.01 -23.87
C PRO A 284 8.68 3.63 -22.59
N ARG A 285 9.76 3.08 -22.04
CA ARG A 285 10.56 3.76 -21.03
C ARG A 285 11.47 4.81 -21.70
N SER A 286 11.85 5.84 -20.95
CA SER A 286 12.76 6.90 -21.45
C SER A 286 14.07 6.35 -22.00
N SER A 287 14.57 5.23 -21.45
CA SER A 287 15.81 4.60 -21.91
C SER A 287 15.75 4.05 -23.34
N ILE A 288 14.56 3.78 -23.88
CA ILE A 288 14.39 3.30 -25.27
C ILE A 288 14.91 4.32 -26.28
N SER A 289 14.87 5.63 -25.96
CA SER A 289 15.34 6.71 -26.83
C SER A 289 16.84 6.62 -27.22
N LYS A 290 17.62 5.87 -26.43
CA LYS A 290 19.04 5.64 -26.64
C LYS A 290 19.37 4.33 -27.33
N SER A 291 18.37 3.49 -27.60
CA SER A 291 18.58 2.12 -28.09
C SER A 291 18.64 1.98 -29.60
N GLY A 292 18.14 2.95 -30.34
CA GLY A 292 17.91 2.83 -31.77
C GLY A 292 16.63 2.12 -32.15
N TYR A 293 15.75 1.88 -31.18
CA TYR A 293 14.42 1.26 -31.38
C TYR A 293 13.29 2.19 -30.93
N ILE A 294 12.12 1.96 -31.48
CA ILE A 294 10.88 2.62 -31.07
C ILE A 294 9.78 1.55 -30.89
N LEU A 295 8.78 1.88 -30.08
CA LEU A 295 7.55 1.08 -29.99
C LEU A 295 6.75 1.29 -31.28
N ALA A 296 6.57 0.23 -32.10
CA ALA A 296 6.06 0.35 -33.46
C ALA A 296 4.61 0.83 -33.53
N ASN A 297 3.80 0.54 -32.53
CA ASN A 297 2.42 0.98 -32.41
C ASN A 297 2.25 2.28 -31.58
N GLY A 298 3.34 2.92 -31.17
CA GLY A 298 3.33 4.13 -30.34
C GLY A 298 2.87 3.86 -28.92
N VAL A 299 1.66 3.35 -28.73
CA VAL A 299 1.09 2.87 -27.46
C VAL A 299 0.41 1.52 -27.71
N GLY A 300 0.73 0.54 -26.87
CA GLY A 300 0.05 -0.77 -26.87
C GLY A 300 -1.16 -0.73 -25.96
N ILE A 301 -2.36 -0.77 -26.52
CA ILE A 301 -3.61 -0.84 -25.72
C ILE A 301 -3.92 -2.30 -25.41
N ILE A 302 -4.07 -2.59 -24.12
CA ILE A 302 -4.44 -3.91 -23.61
C ILE A 302 -5.84 -3.80 -23.02
N ASP A 303 -6.79 -4.32 -23.77
CA ASP A 303 -8.19 -4.32 -23.39
C ASP A 303 -8.47 -5.29 -22.22
N GLN A 304 -9.50 -4.99 -21.45
CA GLN A 304 -9.98 -5.83 -20.35
C GLN A 304 -10.23 -7.30 -20.79
N SER A 305 -10.71 -7.50 -22.00
CA SER A 305 -11.04 -8.83 -22.54
C SER A 305 -9.84 -9.60 -23.13
N TYR A 306 -8.69 -8.93 -23.29
CA TYR A 306 -7.50 -9.59 -23.85
C TYR A 306 -6.94 -10.64 -22.90
N ARG A 307 -6.62 -11.85 -23.44
CA ARG A 307 -6.12 -12.99 -22.67
C ARG A 307 -4.83 -13.59 -23.23
N GLY A 308 -4.27 -12.96 -24.25
CA GLY A 308 -2.98 -13.38 -24.83
C GLY A 308 -1.77 -12.95 -24.01
N ASN A 309 -0.60 -13.42 -24.40
CA ASN A 309 0.65 -12.90 -23.87
C ASN A 309 0.80 -11.42 -24.21
N LEU A 310 1.38 -10.63 -23.30
CA LEU A 310 1.76 -9.27 -23.62
C LEU A 310 2.94 -9.30 -24.58
N LEU A 311 2.74 -8.75 -25.76
CA LEU A 311 3.72 -8.65 -26.81
C LEU A 311 4.11 -7.18 -27.03
N VAL A 312 5.40 -6.95 -27.23
CA VAL A 312 5.96 -5.63 -27.51
C VAL A 312 6.47 -5.60 -28.94
N ALA A 313 5.90 -4.74 -29.78
CA ALA A 313 6.35 -4.54 -31.15
C ALA A 313 7.45 -3.48 -31.16
N LEU A 314 8.68 -3.86 -31.45
CA LEU A 314 9.80 -2.91 -31.57
C LEU A 314 10.22 -2.80 -33.03
N ARG A 315 10.46 -1.56 -33.45
CA ARG A 315 10.94 -1.21 -34.77
C ARG A 315 12.33 -0.58 -34.69
N LYS A 316 13.26 -1.06 -35.50
CA LYS A 316 14.56 -0.41 -35.71
C LYS A 316 14.38 0.95 -36.40
N ILE A 317 15.10 1.97 -35.92
CA ILE A 317 15.08 3.31 -36.53
C ILE A 317 15.91 3.31 -37.83
N ASN A 318 16.99 2.53 -37.84
CA ASN A 318 17.83 2.31 -39.01
C ASN A 318 18.49 0.93 -38.92
N ASN A 319 19.13 0.50 -40.04
CA ASN A 319 19.74 -0.82 -40.13
C ASN A 319 21.02 -0.96 -39.29
N ASP A 320 21.66 0.15 -38.90
CA ASP A 320 22.87 0.13 -38.08
C ASP A 320 22.60 -0.02 -36.60
N CYS A 321 21.34 -0.06 -36.21
CA CYS A 321 20.97 -0.31 -34.81
C CYS A 321 21.47 -1.68 -34.36
N PRO A 322 22.11 -1.76 -33.18
CA PRO A 322 22.54 -3.04 -32.63
C PRO A 322 21.36 -3.98 -32.41
N ASN A 323 21.61 -5.28 -32.45
CA ASN A 323 20.61 -6.26 -32.04
C ASN A 323 20.35 -6.13 -30.54
N LEU A 324 19.11 -6.40 -30.15
CA LEU A 324 18.73 -6.35 -28.75
C LEU A 324 19.35 -7.51 -27.96
N GLU A 325 19.88 -7.19 -26.80
CA GLU A 325 20.24 -8.17 -25.79
C GLU A 325 19.02 -8.44 -24.88
N LEU A 326 18.62 -9.69 -24.76
CA LEU A 326 17.48 -10.12 -23.95
C LEU A 326 17.97 -10.84 -22.69
N PRO A 327 17.27 -10.69 -21.57
CA PRO A 327 16.04 -9.93 -21.36
C PRO A 327 16.29 -8.42 -21.32
N TRP A 328 15.34 -7.63 -21.83
CA TRP A 328 15.46 -6.16 -21.85
C TRP A 328 14.23 -5.44 -21.30
N LYS A 329 14.43 -4.56 -20.34
CA LYS A 329 13.42 -3.71 -19.71
C LYS A 329 13.25 -2.43 -20.55
N CYS A 330 12.40 -2.48 -21.55
CA CYS A 330 12.26 -1.43 -22.58
C CYS A 330 10.96 -0.62 -22.46
N CYS A 331 9.94 -1.19 -21.86
CA CYS A 331 8.61 -0.60 -21.75
C CYS A 331 8.14 -0.55 -20.29
N GLN A 332 6.97 0.03 -20.11
CA GLN A 332 6.28 0.07 -18.83
C GLN A 332 4.77 -0.08 -19.03
N LEU A 333 4.08 -0.65 -18.05
CA LEU A 333 2.64 -0.78 -18.00
C LEU A 333 2.05 0.40 -17.23
N ILE A 334 1.08 1.09 -17.82
CA ILE A 334 0.30 2.14 -17.15
C ILE A 334 -1.15 1.69 -17.06
N VAL A 335 -1.68 1.64 -15.86
CA VAL A 335 -3.09 1.32 -15.61
C VAL A 335 -3.93 2.56 -15.81
N LYS A 336 -4.97 2.45 -16.60
CA LYS A 336 -5.90 3.56 -16.94
C LYS A 336 -7.34 3.19 -16.62
N LYS A 337 -8.11 4.18 -16.17
CA LYS A 337 -9.55 4.05 -16.01
C LYS A 337 -10.21 4.18 -17.38
N GLN A 338 -11.09 3.23 -17.72
CA GLN A 338 -11.84 3.24 -18.97
C GLN A 338 -13.02 4.21 -18.86
N MET A 339 -13.07 5.18 -19.76
CA MET A 339 -14.23 6.05 -19.91
C MET A 339 -15.16 5.44 -20.94
N PHE A 340 -16.35 5.06 -20.52
CA PHE A 340 -17.40 4.61 -21.44
C PHE A 340 -18.09 5.84 -22.05
N SER A 341 -18.20 5.87 -23.37
CA SER A 341 -18.84 6.92 -24.10
C SER A 341 -19.71 6.36 -25.23
N ASN A 342 -20.76 7.07 -25.56
CA ASN A 342 -21.60 6.76 -26.71
C ASN A 342 -21.32 7.79 -27.80
N PHE A 343 -21.25 7.33 -29.04
CA PHE A 343 -21.22 8.20 -30.21
C PHE A 343 -22.61 8.31 -30.80
N GLN A 344 -23.04 9.54 -31.07
CA GLN A 344 -24.29 9.82 -31.72
C GLN A 344 -24.02 10.58 -33.02
N LEU A 345 -24.65 10.15 -34.10
CA LEU A 345 -24.61 10.91 -35.33
C LEU A 345 -25.37 12.25 -35.14
N ALA A 346 -24.64 13.34 -35.26
CA ALA A 346 -25.25 14.66 -35.28
C ALA A 346 -25.77 14.95 -36.70
N LEU A 347 -26.97 15.52 -36.77
CA LEU A 347 -27.60 15.96 -38.05
C LEU A 347 -27.47 17.47 -38.25
N ASP A 348 -27.01 18.17 -37.22
CA ASP A 348 -26.80 19.61 -37.19
C ASP A 348 -25.32 19.95 -37.38
N ASP A 349 -25.05 21.15 -37.87
CA ASP A 349 -23.70 21.67 -38.00
C ASP A 349 -23.09 21.98 -36.62
N LEU A 350 -21.76 21.88 -36.52
CA LEU A 350 -21.04 22.26 -35.31
C LEU A 350 -21.09 23.78 -35.10
N ASN A 351 -21.16 24.17 -33.83
CA ASN A 351 -21.07 25.58 -33.45
C ASN A 351 -19.68 26.16 -33.85
N GLU A 352 -19.69 27.39 -34.35
CA GLU A 352 -18.44 28.11 -34.61
C GLU A 352 -17.69 28.41 -33.33
N THR A 353 -16.36 28.24 -33.38
CA THR A 353 -15.46 28.60 -32.29
C THR A 353 -14.34 29.51 -32.79
N LYS A 354 -13.68 30.24 -31.88
CA LYS A 354 -12.52 31.08 -32.22
C LYS A 354 -11.38 30.29 -32.86
N ARG A 355 -11.25 29.00 -32.56
CA ARG A 355 -10.23 28.12 -33.10
C ARG A 355 -10.62 27.58 -34.48
N GLY A 356 -11.91 27.39 -34.73
CA GLY A 356 -12.44 26.77 -35.95
C GLY A 356 -11.80 25.41 -36.23
N ASP A 357 -11.28 25.26 -37.47
CA ASP A 357 -10.57 24.10 -37.97
C ASP A 357 -9.04 24.16 -37.76
N GLY A 358 -8.54 25.16 -37.05
CA GLY A 358 -7.13 25.39 -36.81
C GLY A 358 -6.48 24.23 -36.09
N GLY A 359 -5.46 23.59 -36.74
CA GLY A 359 -4.64 22.49 -36.22
C GLY A 359 -3.20 22.64 -36.74
N PHE A 360 -2.35 21.63 -36.39
CA PHE A 360 -0.97 21.48 -36.88
C PHE A 360 -0.10 22.74 -36.76
N GLY A 361 -0.25 23.48 -35.68
CA GLY A 361 0.55 24.69 -35.40
C GLY A 361 -0.08 25.99 -35.92
N SER A 362 -1.35 26.00 -36.29
CA SER A 362 -2.06 27.22 -36.76
C SER A 362 -2.25 28.30 -35.68
N THR A 363 -1.95 28.03 -34.41
CA THR A 363 -2.13 28.95 -33.28
C THR A 363 -0.86 29.49 -32.67
N GLY A 364 0.35 29.25 -33.26
CA GLY A 364 1.60 29.77 -32.71
C GLY A 364 2.74 29.76 -33.66
#